data_4e33a503ac7c1d28988c96ad14f4cb89
#
_entry.id   4e33a503ac7c1d28988c96ad14f4cb89
#
_cell.length_a   1.000
_cell.length_b   1.000
_cell.length_c   1.000
_cell.angle_alpha   90.00
_cell.angle_beta   90.00
_cell.angle_gamma   90.00
#
_symmetry.space_group_name_H-M   'P 1'
#
loop_
_entity.id
_entity.type
_entity.pdbx_description
1 polymer ?
#
loop_
_entity_poly.entity_id
_entity_poly.type
_entity_poly.pdbx_seq_one_letter_code
_entity_poly.pdbx_strand_id
1 'polypeptide(L)'
;MRVLLILIILLGFPALEIFVLAKLAGAIGWWLLLWLILAAFAGWTLIQEEKMAMFGRLFSALQSGQPLGYAMLDSLRALFAGVLLIFPGVVSDVVALALLLLPRTEEKAIRTHNPAPEEIIIEGEWQREEDKRLK
;
A
#
# COMPACT_ATOMS: atom_id res chain seq x y z
N MET A 1 -24.02 23.68 -3.61
CA MET A 1 -22.57 23.93 -3.42
C MET A 1 -21.73 22.67 -3.50
N ARG A 2 -22.04 21.58 -2.78
CA ARG A 2 -21.23 20.32 -2.81
C ARG A 2 -21.13 19.69 -4.21
N VAL A 3 -22.25 19.61 -4.94
CA VAL A 3 -22.29 19.05 -6.30
C VAL A 3 -21.44 19.86 -7.29
N LEU A 4 -21.50 21.20 -7.19
CA LEU A 4 -20.70 22.10 -8.03
C LEU A 4 -19.20 21.89 -7.77
N LEU A 5 -18.80 21.73 -6.52
CA LEU A 5 -17.41 21.49 -6.13
C LEU A 5 -16.90 20.15 -6.67
N ILE A 6 -17.71 19.10 -6.57
CA ILE A 6 -17.39 17.79 -7.14
C ILE A 6 -17.25 17.89 -8.67
N LEU A 7 -18.16 18.63 -9.33
CA LEU A 7 -18.11 18.81 -10.78
C LEU A 7 -16.86 19.58 -11.22
N ILE A 8 -16.47 20.61 -10.47
CA ILE A 8 -15.25 21.39 -10.74
C ILE A 8 -14.01 20.51 -10.61
N ILE A 9 -13.93 19.68 -9.58
CA ILE A 9 -12.80 18.76 -9.40
C ILE A 9 -12.81 17.69 -10.50
N LEU A 10 -13.96 17.13 -10.82
CA LEU A 10 -14.10 16.06 -11.81
C LEU A 10 -13.75 16.51 -13.22
N LEU A 11 -14.10 17.76 -13.59
CA LEU A 11 -13.74 18.33 -14.91
C LEU A 11 -12.38 19.01 -14.88
N GLY A 12 -12.03 19.66 -13.78
CA GLY A 12 -10.78 20.41 -13.63
C GLY A 12 -9.55 19.51 -13.64
N PHE A 13 -9.66 18.32 -13.05
CA PHE A 13 -8.54 17.36 -13.00
C PHE A 13 -8.11 16.89 -14.41
N PRO A 14 -9.00 16.37 -15.27
CA PRO A 14 -8.62 16.00 -16.64
C PRO A 14 -8.17 17.19 -17.47
N ALA A 15 -8.77 18.38 -17.29
CA ALA A 15 -8.34 19.58 -17.99
C ALA A 15 -6.91 20.00 -17.61
N LEU A 16 -6.56 19.90 -16.33
CA LEU A 16 -5.21 20.12 -15.82
C LEU A 16 -4.22 19.12 -16.41
N GLU A 17 -4.58 17.84 -16.47
CA GLU A 17 -3.76 16.78 -17.07
C GLU A 17 -3.45 17.07 -18.53
N ILE A 18 -4.47 17.38 -19.34
CA ILE A 18 -4.30 17.71 -20.75
C ILE A 18 -3.41 18.95 -20.91
N PHE A 19 -3.59 19.96 -20.08
CA PHE A 19 -2.76 21.17 -20.12
C PHE A 19 -1.29 20.87 -19.81
N VAL A 20 -1.02 20.09 -18.75
CA VAL A 20 0.34 19.69 -18.35
C VAL A 20 0.97 18.82 -19.44
N LEU A 21 0.24 17.84 -19.97
CA LEU A 21 0.71 16.98 -21.06
C LEU A 21 1.06 17.79 -22.31
N ALA A 22 0.22 18.75 -22.71
CA ALA A 22 0.47 19.61 -23.87
C ALA A 22 1.74 20.47 -23.68
N LYS A 23 1.97 20.99 -22.48
CA LYS A 23 3.19 21.73 -22.15
C LYS A 23 4.43 20.85 -22.18
N LEU A 24 4.35 19.66 -21.58
CA LEU A 24 5.44 18.71 -21.56
C LEU A 24 5.75 18.15 -22.97
N ALA A 25 4.73 17.88 -23.78
CA ALA A 25 4.91 17.43 -25.16
C ALA A 25 5.72 18.43 -25.99
N GLY A 26 5.50 19.72 -25.79
CA GLY A 26 6.30 20.76 -26.42
C GLY A 26 7.75 20.84 -25.95
N ALA A 27 8.02 20.41 -24.70
CA ALA A 27 9.35 20.48 -24.10
C ALA A 27 10.20 19.23 -24.37
N ILE A 28 9.63 18.03 -24.22
CA ILE A 28 10.36 16.73 -24.27
C ILE A 28 9.93 15.85 -25.45
N GLY A 29 8.92 16.28 -26.22
CA GLY A 29 8.52 15.63 -27.48
C GLY A 29 8.22 14.14 -27.34
N TRP A 30 8.86 13.30 -28.17
CA TRP A 30 8.63 11.85 -28.24
C TRP A 30 8.92 11.09 -26.93
N TRP A 31 9.81 11.59 -26.09
CA TRP A 31 10.13 10.99 -24.81
C TRP A 31 8.94 10.93 -23.85
N LEU A 32 8.01 11.89 -23.99
CA LEU A 32 6.76 11.86 -23.21
C LEU A 32 5.93 10.63 -23.51
N LEU A 33 5.82 10.24 -24.80
CA LEU A 33 5.08 9.05 -25.19
C LEU A 33 5.68 7.78 -24.59
N LEU A 34 7.00 7.66 -24.63
CA LEU A 34 7.71 6.54 -23.99
C LEU A 34 7.44 6.47 -22.49
N TRP A 35 7.48 7.63 -21.81
CA TRP A 35 7.16 7.73 -20.40
C TRP A 35 5.73 7.25 -20.09
N LEU A 36 4.74 7.72 -20.84
CA LEU A 36 3.34 7.31 -20.66
C LEU A 36 3.11 5.82 -20.90
N ILE A 37 3.78 5.22 -21.86
CA ILE A 37 3.72 3.78 -22.11
C ILE A 37 4.33 3.01 -20.95
N LEU A 38 5.47 3.44 -20.42
CA LEU A 38 6.11 2.82 -19.27
C LEU A 38 5.25 2.94 -18.01
N ALA A 39 4.66 4.11 -17.76
CA ALA A 39 3.75 4.33 -16.65
C ALA A 39 2.51 3.44 -16.74
N ALA A 40 1.88 3.35 -17.92
CA ALA A 40 0.73 2.48 -18.15
C ALA A 40 1.09 0.99 -17.95
N PHE A 41 2.26 0.56 -18.41
CA PHE A 41 2.73 -0.80 -18.20
C PHE A 41 3.01 -1.10 -16.72
N ALA A 42 3.64 -0.16 -16.01
CA ALA A 42 3.87 -0.26 -14.56
C ALA A 42 2.56 -0.32 -13.78
N GLY A 43 1.56 0.50 -14.15
CA GLY A 43 0.23 0.44 -13.55
C GLY A 43 -0.48 -0.90 -13.78
N TRP A 44 -0.36 -1.43 -14.99
CA TRP A 44 -0.91 -2.76 -15.32
C TRP A 44 -0.28 -3.87 -14.47
N THR A 45 1.05 -3.92 -14.40
CA THR A 45 1.77 -4.92 -13.59
C THR A 45 1.40 -4.81 -12.12
N LEU A 46 1.34 -3.58 -11.59
CA LEU A 46 0.95 -3.32 -10.21
C LEU A 46 -0.45 -3.87 -9.89
N ILE A 47 -1.43 -3.67 -10.77
CA ILE A 47 -2.78 -4.22 -10.60
C ILE A 47 -2.77 -5.74 -10.62
N GLN A 48 -1.99 -6.35 -11.48
CA GLN A 48 -1.90 -7.81 -11.55
C GLN A 48 -1.28 -8.42 -10.30
N GLU A 49 -0.19 -7.83 -9.83
CA GLU A 49 0.49 -8.25 -8.60
C GLU A 49 -0.43 -8.08 -7.37
N GLU A 50 -1.12 -6.95 -7.27
CA GLU A 50 -2.00 -6.68 -6.14
C GLU A 50 -3.23 -7.59 -6.11
N LYS A 51 -3.80 -7.96 -7.27
CA LYS A 51 -4.87 -8.95 -7.34
C LYS A 51 -4.42 -10.29 -6.74
N MET A 52 -3.25 -10.79 -7.11
CA MET A 52 -2.72 -12.05 -6.58
C MET A 52 -2.43 -11.94 -5.07
N ALA A 53 -1.82 -10.84 -4.63
CA ALA A 53 -1.54 -10.59 -3.23
C ALA A 53 -2.82 -10.48 -2.39
N MET A 54 -3.87 -9.84 -2.91
CA MET A 54 -5.17 -9.71 -2.26
C MET A 54 -5.82 -11.07 -1.99
N PHE A 55 -5.77 -11.99 -2.95
CA PHE A 55 -6.26 -13.36 -2.75
C PHE A 55 -5.49 -14.09 -1.65
N GLY A 56 -4.16 -13.97 -1.64
CA GLY A 56 -3.32 -14.57 -0.60
C GLY A 56 -3.63 -14.02 0.80
N ARG A 57 -3.79 -12.70 0.92
CA ARG A 57 -4.15 -12.03 2.19
C ARG A 57 -5.55 -12.43 2.67
N LEU A 58 -6.52 -12.51 1.75
CA LEU A 58 -7.86 -12.94 2.08
C LEU A 58 -7.86 -14.37 2.64
N PHE A 59 -7.12 -15.27 1.99
CA PHE A 59 -7.04 -16.66 2.41
C PHE A 59 -6.35 -16.80 3.78
N SER A 60 -5.23 -16.10 4.00
CA SER A 60 -4.53 -16.12 5.29
C SER A 60 -5.35 -15.49 6.42
N ALA A 61 -6.09 -14.42 6.15
CA ALA A 61 -6.96 -13.79 7.14
C ALA A 61 -8.13 -14.69 7.56
N LEU A 62 -8.70 -15.46 6.62
CA LEU A 62 -9.74 -16.45 6.93
C LEU A 62 -9.22 -17.58 7.80
N GLN A 63 -7.95 -17.99 7.63
CA GLN A 63 -7.34 -19.05 8.46
C GLN A 63 -6.90 -18.55 9.84
N SER A 64 -6.42 -17.31 9.93
CA SER A 64 -5.85 -16.76 11.17
C SER A 64 -6.84 -15.96 12.02
N GLY A 65 -8.06 -15.70 11.52
CA GLY A 65 -9.06 -14.90 12.22
C GLY A 65 -8.66 -13.41 12.39
N GLN A 66 -7.69 -12.94 11.61
CA GLN A 66 -7.20 -11.56 11.68
C GLN A 66 -8.20 -10.58 11.06
N PRO A 67 -8.25 -9.32 11.55
CA PRO A 67 -9.13 -8.30 10.99
C PRO A 67 -8.74 -7.96 9.55
N LEU A 68 -9.62 -8.32 8.61
CA LEU A 68 -9.45 -8.08 7.17
C LEU A 68 -9.35 -6.59 6.78
N GLY A 69 -9.85 -5.69 7.62
CA GLY A 69 -10.02 -4.28 7.26
C GLY A 69 -8.74 -3.57 6.85
N TYR A 70 -7.66 -3.75 7.58
CA TYR A 70 -6.39 -3.07 7.29
C TYR A 70 -5.70 -3.61 6.04
N ALA A 71 -5.73 -4.93 5.84
CA ALA A 71 -5.18 -5.57 4.65
C ALA A 71 -5.92 -5.14 3.38
N MET A 72 -7.25 -5.00 3.45
CA MET A 72 -8.07 -4.53 2.33
C MET A 72 -7.81 -3.05 1.99
N LEU A 73 -7.59 -2.18 2.98
CA LEU A 73 -7.29 -0.77 2.74
C LEU A 73 -5.99 -0.58 1.96
N ASP A 74 -4.95 -1.34 2.28
CA ASP A 74 -3.67 -1.29 1.56
C ASP A 74 -3.81 -1.80 0.13
N SER A 75 -4.57 -2.87 -0.08
CA SER A 75 -4.88 -3.38 -1.42
C SER A 75 -5.67 -2.38 -2.26
N LEU A 76 -6.69 -1.75 -1.68
CA LEU A 76 -7.46 -0.71 -2.36
C LEU A 76 -6.57 0.47 -2.77
N ARG A 77 -5.68 0.93 -1.88
CA ARG A 77 -4.73 2.00 -2.17
C ARG A 77 -3.82 1.65 -3.35
N ALA A 78 -3.26 0.44 -3.37
CA ALA A 78 -2.41 -0.02 -4.46
C ALA A 78 -3.17 -0.17 -5.77
N LEU A 79 -4.42 -0.65 -5.73
CA LEU A 79 -5.30 -0.72 -6.90
C LEU A 79 -5.62 0.68 -7.44
N PHE A 80 -5.94 1.64 -6.58
CA PHE A 80 -6.16 3.03 -6.99
C PHE A 80 -4.91 3.63 -7.63
N ALA A 81 -3.74 3.43 -7.04
CA ALA A 81 -2.48 3.88 -7.62
C ALA A 81 -2.23 3.26 -9.00
N GLY A 82 -2.46 1.96 -9.14
CA GLY A 82 -2.34 1.26 -10.41
C GLY A 82 -3.31 1.77 -11.48
N VAL A 83 -4.56 2.04 -11.11
CA VAL A 83 -5.56 2.65 -12.03
C VAL A 83 -5.13 4.06 -12.44
N LEU A 84 -4.65 4.89 -11.51
CA LEU A 84 -4.14 6.22 -11.84
C LEU A 84 -2.95 6.16 -12.82
N LEU A 85 -2.05 5.21 -12.66
CA LEU A 85 -0.91 5.01 -13.56
C LEU A 85 -1.32 4.56 -14.98
N ILE A 86 -2.43 3.83 -15.11
CA ILE A 86 -2.95 3.41 -16.43
C ILE A 86 -3.53 4.60 -17.19
N PHE A 87 -4.14 5.54 -16.49
CA PHE A 87 -4.62 6.77 -17.12
C PHE A 87 -3.42 7.67 -17.44
N PRO A 88 -3.16 7.97 -18.72
CA PRO A 88 -1.99 8.73 -19.11
C PRO A 88 -2.06 10.17 -18.61
N GLY A 89 -1.34 10.48 -17.55
CA GLY A 89 -1.29 11.81 -16.98
C GLY A 89 -0.08 11.99 -16.07
N VAL A 90 0.58 13.11 -16.15
CA VAL A 90 1.77 13.40 -15.33
C VAL A 90 1.39 13.70 -13.88
N VAL A 91 0.27 14.39 -13.68
CA VAL A 91 -0.22 14.72 -12.34
C VAL A 91 -0.75 13.47 -11.66
N SER A 92 -1.51 12.63 -12.37
CA SER A 92 -1.99 11.34 -11.85
C SER A 92 -0.84 10.40 -11.52
N ASP A 93 0.25 10.37 -12.30
CA ASP A 93 1.44 9.57 -12.01
C ASP A 93 2.12 10.03 -10.69
N VAL A 94 2.21 11.35 -10.46
CA VAL A 94 2.75 11.88 -9.19
C VAL A 94 1.87 11.49 -8.01
N VAL A 95 0.55 11.57 -8.16
CA VAL A 95 -0.40 11.15 -7.12
C VAL A 95 -0.31 9.64 -6.86
N ALA A 96 -0.21 8.83 -7.92
CA ALA A 96 -0.04 7.39 -7.80
C ALA A 96 1.26 7.02 -7.06
N LEU A 97 2.37 7.68 -7.41
CA LEU A 97 3.65 7.51 -6.71
C LEU A 97 3.56 7.93 -5.25
N ALA A 98 2.91 9.05 -4.95
CA ALA A 98 2.69 9.48 -3.58
C ALA A 98 1.89 8.45 -2.78
N LEU A 99 0.84 7.87 -3.37
CA LEU A 99 0.06 6.79 -2.76
C LEU A 99 0.89 5.53 -2.50
N LEU A 100 1.79 5.17 -3.40
CA LEU A 100 2.65 4.00 -3.25
C LEU A 100 3.75 4.22 -2.20
N LEU A 101 4.26 5.44 -2.09
CA LEU A 101 5.28 5.81 -1.12
C LEU A 101 4.74 5.91 0.32
N LEU A 102 3.43 6.00 0.52
CA LEU A 102 2.88 5.92 1.88
C LEU A 102 3.19 4.55 2.50
N PRO A 103 3.66 4.51 3.75
CA PRO A 103 3.98 3.26 4.43
C PRO A 103 2.73 2.37 4.54
N ARG A 104 2.91 1.07 4.34
CA ARG A 104 1.83 0.08 4.47
C ARG A 104 1.35 0.01 5.91
N THR A 105 0.05 -0.01 6.08
CA THR A 105 -0.58 -0.03 7.41
C THR A 105 -0.33 -1.37 8.13
N GLU A 106 -0.16 -2.44 7.38
CA GLU A 106 0.17 -3.78 7.93
C GLU A 106 1.49 -3.80 8.71
N GLU A 107 2.51 -3.09 8.22
CA GLU A 107 3.81 -3.03 8.89
C GLU A 107 3.73 -2.36 10.27
N LYS A 108 2.85 -1.36 10.41
CA LYS A 108 2.58 -0.72 11.71
C LYS A 108 1.80 -1.63 12.65
N ALA A 109 0.80 -2.35 12.16
CA ALA A 109 0.00 -3.26 12.98
C ALA A 109 0.83 -4.43 13.53
N ILE A 110 1.73 -4.98 12.71
CA ILE A 110 2.63 -6.05 13.14
C ILE A 110 3.63 -5.55 14.19
N ARG A 111 4.19 -4.34 14.02
CA ARG A 111 5.12 -3.76 14.99
C ARG A 111 4.48 -3.38 16.33
N THR A 112 3.19 -2.99 16.31
CA THR A 112 2.46 -2.67 17.55
C THR A 112 1.89 -3.89 18.25
N HIS A 113 1.68 -4.99 17.53
CA HIS A 113 1.15 -6.24 18.11
C HIS A 113 2.23 -7.26 18.46
N ASN A 114 3.47 -7.02 18.06
CA ASN A 114 4.63 -7.76 18.55
C ASN A 114 5.45 -6.76 19.41
N PRO A 115 5.09 -6.54 20.69
CA PRO A 115 6.02 -5.93 21.60
C PRO A 115 7.31 -6.77 21.50
N ALA A 116 8.45 -6.09 21.40
CA ALA A 116 9.76 -6.76 21.45
C ALA A 116 9.67 -7.86 22.50
N PRO A 117 10.17 -9.05 22.23
CA PRO A 117 10.08 -10.13 23.22
C PRO A 117 10.58 -9.52 24.51
N GLU A 118 9.66 -9.23 25.43
CA GLU A 118 10.04 -9.03 26.81
C GLU A 118 10.80 -10.32 27.11
N GLU A 119 12.08 -10.16 27.31
CA GLU A 119 12.95 -11.20 27.84
C GLU A 119 12.20 -11.71 29.04
N ILE A 120 11.45 -12.81 28.87
CA ILE A 120 10.85 -13.52 29.98
C ILE A 120 12.05 -14.08 30.69
N ILE A 121 12.62 -13.28 31.59
CA ILE A 121 13.53 -13.75 32.61
C ILE A 121 12.64 -14.63 33.46
N ILE A 122 12.60 -15.92 33.09
CA ILE A 122 12.12 -16.95 34.01
C ILE A 122 13.20 -17.00 35.09
N GLU A 123 13.05 -16.19 36.10
CA GLU A 123 13.70 -16.44 37.38
C GLU A 123 13.14 -17.76 37.88
N GLY A 124 13.72 -18.85 37.38
CA GLY A 124 13.55 -20.17 37.92
C GLY A 124 14.27 -20.18 39.24
N GLU A 125 13.56 -19.90 40.31
CA GLU A 125 13.97 -20.20 41.66
C GLU A 125 14.07 -21.72 41.78
N TRP A 126 15.26 -22.25 41.50
CA TRP A 126 15.60 -23.63 41.75
C TRP A 126 15.66 -23.80 43.25
N GLN A 127 14.53 -24.10 43.90
CA GLN A 127 14.54 -24.66 45.24
C GLN A 127 15.15 -26.06 45.11
N ARG A 128 16.41 -26.15 45.53
CA ARG A 128 17.10 -27.44 45.75
C ARG A 128 16.42 -28.08 46.97
N GLU A 129 15.47 -28.94 46.70
CA GLU A 129 14.91 -29.85 47.72
C GLU A 129 16.03 -30.78 48.16
N GLU A 130 16.64 -30.49 49.33
CA GLU A 130 17.60 -31.36 49.99
C GLU A 130 16.87 -32.63 50.34
N ASP A 131 17.31 -33.70 49.67
CA ASP A 131 16.89 -35.10 49.94
C ASP A 131 17.23 -35.49 51.38
N LYS A 132 16.25 -35.35 52.27
CA LYS A 132 16.30 -35.85 53.66
C LYS A 132 15.96 -37.33 53.71
N ARG A 133 16.68 -38.17 52.99
CA ARG A 133 16.62 -39.62 53.19
C ARG A 133 18.01 -40.14 53.37
N LEU A 134 18.50 -40.07 54.58
CA LEU A 134 19.49 -40.97 55.12
C LEU A 134 19.52 -40.77 56.66
N LYS A 135 18.60 -41.42 57.39
CA LYS A 135 18.85 -42.08 58.68
C LYS A 135 17.78 -43.16 58.94
#